data_970d4c6330761b1561fe9ed38a933657
#
_entry.id   970d4c6330761b1561fe9ed38a933657
#
_cell.length_a   1.000
_cell.length_b   1.000
_cell.length_c   1.000
_cell.angle_alpha   90.00
_cell.angle_beta   90.00
_cell.angle_gamma   90.00
#
_symmetry.space_group_name_H-M   'P 1'
#
loop_
_entity.id
_entity.type
_entity.pdbx_description
1 polymer ?
#
loop_
_entity_poly.entity_id
_entity_poly.type
_entity_poly.pdbx_seq_one_letter_code
_entity_poly.pdbx_strand_id
1 'polypeptide(L)'
;SVANLYYNQPLLNRISRDLQTSEFTANLIAMITQIGYAIGLLFIIPLGDLFKRKTIILINFTVLVVSLLTIALTPYIHLILFASLLTGICSVMPQIFIPIAAQFSTPETKGKNVGMIVSGLLTGILASRVVSGIIGEYLGWRFIFFVAAGMMVICVIIIMRVLPDMPCNFKGRYSDLMKSLFSLVMEYPQLRISSLRAGIAFGSFLALWTSLAFKMEQAPFFAGNNIVGLLGLCGIAGALTASYIGNYVQVLGVKRLNYIGCGLIFAAWFSLYSGQNSYVGIITGIFIIDIGMQCIQLSN
;
A
#
# COMPACT_ATOMS: atom_id res chain seq x y z
N SER A 1 8.76 4.81 -1.03
CA SER A 1 8.54 4.02 0.20
C SER A 1 7.28 3.16 0.15
N VAL A 2 6.08 3.67 -0.27
CA VAL A 2 4.85 2.84 -0.35
C VAL A 2 5.01 1.61 -1.25
N ALA A 3 5.77 1.69 -2.33
CA ALA A 3 6.09 0.55 -3.19
C ALA A 3 6.60 -0.67 -2.40
N ASN A 4 7.32 -0.45 -1.29
CA ASN A 4 7.88 -1.51 -0.46
C ASN A 4 6.82 -2.41 0.21
N LEU A 5 5.57 -1.94 0.33
CA LEU A 5 4.46 -2.72 0.85
C LEU A 5 3.99 -3.82 -0.13
N TYR A 6 4.30 -3.64 -1.41
CA TYR A 6 3.71 -4.43 -2.50
C TYR A 6 4.71 -5.31 -3.25
N TYR A 7 6.03 -5.14 -3.02
CA TYR A 7 7.05 -5.95 -3.69
C TYR A 7 6.93 -7.45 -3.41
N ASN A 8 6.46 -7.82 -2.23
CA ASN A 8 6.33 -9.21 -1.83
C ASN A 8 5.16 -9.94 -2.53
N GLN A 9 4.07 -9.22 -2.90
CA GLN A 9 2.83 -9.84 -3.36
C GLN A 9 2.99 -10.79 -4.55
N PRO A 10 3.64 -10.43 -5.67
CA PRO A 10 3.82 -11.37 -6.78
C PRO A 10 4.88 -12.45 -6.53
N LEU A 11 5.60 -12.40 -5.40
CA LEU A 11 6.73 -13.26 -5.09
C LEU A 11 6.45 -14.29 -3.99
N LEU A 12 5.25 -14.27 -3.40
CA LEU A 12 4.92 -15.09 -2.22
C LEU A 12 5.11 -16.58 -2.45
N ASN A 13 4.72 -17.09 -3.62
CA ASN A 13 4.91 -18.48 -4.01
C ASN A 13 6.40 -18.86 -4.08
N ARG A 14 7.23 -17.99 -4.67
CA ARG A 14 8.67 -18.22 -4.79
C ARG A 14 9.37 -18.14 -3.44
N ILE A 15 8.97 -17.20 -2.58
CA ILE A 15 9.45 -17.10 -1.21
C ILE A 15 9.09 -18.36 -0.41
N SER A 16 7.86 -18.86 -0.56
CA SER A 16 7.39 -20.10 0.07
C SER A 16 8.26 -21.29 -0.30
N ARG A 17 8.58 -21.45 -1.58
CA ARG A 17 9.43 -22.55 -2.08
C ARG A 17 10.89 -22.43 -1.63
N ASP A 18 11.47 -21.23 -1.76
CA ASP A 18 12.87 -20.99 -1.44
C ASP A 18 13.18 -21.17 0.05
N LEU A 19 12.24 -20.76 0.91
CA LEU A 19 12.35 -20.90 2.36
C LEU A 19 11.72 -22.21 2.90
N GLN A 20 11.22 -23.08 2.03
CA GLN A 20 10.57 -24.34 2.36
C GLN A 20 9.49 -24.18 3.45
N THR A 21 8.68 -23.15 3.32
CA THR A 21 7.62 -22.80 4.27
C THR A 21 6.24 -22.95 3.63
N SER A 22 5.19 -23.01 4.45
CA SER A 22 3.81 -23.15 3.94
C SER A 22 3.38 -21.85 3.21
N GLU A 23 2.44 -21.99 2.27
CA GLU A 23 1.80 -20.84 1.60
C GLU A 23 1.18 -19.86 2.62
N PHE A 24 0.60 -20.40 3.69
CA PHE A 24 0.06 -19.59 4.78
C PHE A 24 1.14 -18.72 5.41
N THR A 25 2.31 -19.30 5.74
CA THR A 25 3.42 -18.55 6.35
C THR A 25 3.99 -17.51 5.40
N ALA A 26 4.09 -17.81 4.11
CA ALA A 26 4.50 -16.82 3.11
C ALA A 26 3.49 -15.66 3.01
N ASN A 27 2.18 -15.94 3.02
CA ASN A 27 1.13 -14.93 3.04
C ASN A 27 1.18 -14.02 4.27
N LEU A 28 1.66 -14.52 5.42
CA LEU A 28 1.88 -13.69 6.61
C LEU A 28 2.84 -12.53 6.34
N ILE A 29 3.79 -12.65 5.41
CA ILE A 29 4.71 -11.56 5.04
C ILE A 29 3.91 -10.35 4.56
N ALA A 30 2.98 -10.54 3.62
CA ALA A 30 2.14 -9.47 3.11
C ALA A 30 1.19 -8.92 4.19
N MET A 31 0.56 -9.81 4.97
CA MET A 31 -0.37 -9.43 6.04
C MET A 31 0.33 -8.62 7.14
N ILE A 32 1.48 -9.07 7.63
CA ILE A 32 2.26 -8.40 8.68
C ILE A 32 2.79 -7.06 8.19
N THR A 33 3.20 -6.96 6.91
CA THR A 33 3.59 -5.67 6.30
C THR A 33 2.43 -4.67 6.34
N GLN A 34 1.20 -5.08 6.05
CA GLN A 34 0.03 -4.20 6.10
C GLN A 34 -0.38 -3.85 7.55
N ILE A 35 -0.27 -4.80 8.48
CA ILE A 35 -0.46 -4.51 9.91
C ILE A 35 0.57 -3.47 10.37
N GLY A 36 1.85 -3.64 9.98
CA GLY A 36 2.89 -2.66 10.25
C GLY A 36 2.55 -1.28 9.69
N TYR A 37 2.04 -1.21 8.46
CA TYR A 37 1.60 0.04 7.85
C TYR A 37 0.48 0.72 8.64
N ALA A 38 -0.52 -0.04 9.09
CA ALA A 38 -1.60 0.48 9.93
C ALA A 38 -1.07 1.01 11.29
N ILE A 39 -0.15 0.28 11.92
CA ILE A 39 0.55 0.72 13.15
C ILE A 39 1.31 2.03 12.87
N GLY A 40 2.04 2.09 11.75
CA GLY A 40 2.78 3.30 11.35
C GLY A 40 1.87 4.50 11.13
N LEU A 41 0.72 4.33 10.47
CA LEU A 41 -0.27 5.40 10.28
C LEU A 41 -0.79 5.92 11.62
N LEU A 42 -1.08 5.02 12.55
CA LEU A 42 -1.66 5.41 13.84
C LEU A 42 -0.63 6.04 14.78
N PHE A 43 0.60 5.52 14.82
CA PHE A 43 1.58 5.92 15.84
C PHE A 43 2.72 6.80 15.31
N ILE A 44 3.15 6.62 14.05
CA ILE A 44 4.29 7.38 13.51
C ILE A 44 3.84 8.71 12.89
N ILE A 45 2.72 8.73 12.18
CA ILE A 45 2.25 9.97 11.52
C ILE A 45 2.02 11.10 12.56
N PRO A 46 1.37 10.88 13.71
CA PRO A 46 1.19 11.92 14.70
C PRO A 46 2.50 12.48 15.30
N LEU A 47 3.57 11.68 15.31
CA LEU A 47 4.89 12.19 15.75
C LEU A 47 5.40 13.32 14.85
N GLY A 48 4.97 13.38 13.58
CA GLY A 48 5.31 14.46 12.66
C GLY A 48 4.80 15.84 13.06
N ASP A 49 3.86 15.92 14.01
CA ASP A 49 3.37 17.19 14.57
C ASP A 49 4.14 17.58 15.85
N LEU A 50 4.75 16.62 16.55
CA LEU A 50 5.49 16.80 17.80
C LEU A 50 6.98 17.03 17.60
N PHE A 51 7.55 16.37 16.61
CA PHE A 51 8.98 16.39 16.35
C PHE A 51 9.28 16.99 14.98
N LYS A 52 10.54 17.36 14.73
CA LYS A 52 10.98 17.83 13.41
C LYS A 52 10.70 16.76 12.36
N ARG A 53 9.83 17.08 11.40
CA ARG A 53 9.40 16.15 10.34
C ARG A 53 10.59 15.55 9.59
N LYS A 54 11.62 16.34 9.30
CA LYS A 54 12.85 15.87 8.64
C LYS A 54 13.52 14.75 9.44
N THR A 55 13.65 14.89 10.76
CA THR A 55 14.26 13.87 11.62
C THR A 55 13.47 12.57 11.61
N ILE A 56 12.13 12.65 11.72
CA ILE A 56 11.27 11.46 11.68
C ILE A 56 11.40 10.74 10.33
N ILE A 57 11.37 11.47 9.22
CA ILE A 57 11.52 10.89 7.88
C ILE A 57 12.86 10.19 7.73
N LEU A 58 13.95 10.80 8.17
CA LEU A 58 15.30 10.22 8.08
C LEU A 58 15.43 8.95 8.92
N ILE A 59 14.96 8.97 10.18
CA ILE A 59 14.96 7.79 11.05
C ILE A 59 14.16 6.65 10.40
N ASN A 60 12.94 6.93 9.96
CA ASN A 60 12.09 5.91 9.34
C ASN A 60 12.70 5.35 8.05
N PHE A 61 13.28 6.17 7.19
CA PHE A 61 13.91 5.69 5.97
C PHE A 61 15.19 4.89 6.26
N THR A 62 15.94 5.24 7.29
CA THR A 62 17.10 4.45 7.71
C THR A 62 16.68 3.08 8.25
N VAL A 63 15.65 3.03 9.12
CA VAL A 63 15.09 1.75 9.61
C VAL A 63 14.53 0.93 8.44
N LEU A 64 13.88 1.58 7.47
CA LEU A 64 13.36 0.92 6.28
C LEU A 64 14.48 0.27 5.45
N VAL A 65 15.61 0.97 5.25
CA VAL A 65 16.79 0.40 4.55
C VAL A 65 17.30 -0.84 5.27
N VAL A 66 17.47 -0.76 6.60
CA VAL A 66 17.92 -1.91 7.41
C VAL A 66 16.93 -3.08 7.29
N SER A 67 15.64 -2.82 7.37
CA SER A 67 14.60 -3.84 7.25
C SER A 67 14.62 -4.52 5.88
N LEU A 68 14.74 -3.75 4.80
CA LEU A 68 14.81 -4.29 3.43
C LEU A 68 16.07 -5.15 3.23
N LEU A 69 17.22 -4.71 3.74
CA LEU A 69 18.46 -5.51 3.71
C LEU A 69 18.33 -6.78 4.55
N THR A 70 17.67 -6.71 5.71
CA THR A 70 17.39 -7.90 6.52
C THR A 70 16.56 -8.91 5.75
N ILE A 71 15.49 -8.49 5.06
CA ILE A 71 14.68 -9.39 4.22
C ILE A 71 15.53 -10.00 3.09
N ALA A 72 16.39 -9.20 2.45
CA ALA A 72 17.22 -9.66 1.35
C ALA A 72 18.27 -10.70 1.75
N LEU A 73 18.83 -10.57 2.96
CA LEU A 73 20.01 -11.33 3.38
C LEU A 73 19.67 -12.57 4.23
N THR A 74 18.56 -12.53 5.01
CA THR A 74 18.29 -13.61 5.96
C THR A 74 17.58 -14.81 5.31
N PRO A 75 17.94 -16.04 5.71
CA PRO A 75 17.17 -17.22 5.38
C PRO A 75 16.05 -17.54 6.38
N TYR A 76 15.99 -16.87 7.52
CA TYR A 76 15.08 -17.18 8.61
C TYR A 76 13.75 -16.46 8.46
N ILE A 77 12.66 -17.22 8.29
CA ILE A 77 11.31 -16.69 8.09
C ILE A 77 10.86 -15.74 9.22
N HIS A 78 11.18 -16.04 10.47
CA HIS A 78 10.80 -15.17 11.61
C HIS A 78 11.44 -13.78 11.53
N LEU A 79 12.71 -13.70 11.09
CA LEU A 79 13.37 -12.42 10.88
C LEU A 79 12.80 -11.67 9.67
N ILE A 80 12.39 -12.40 8.62
CA ILE A 80 11.67 -11.81 7.48
C ILE A 80 10.33 -11.22 7.93
N LEU A 81 9.56 -11.94 8.75
CA LEU A 81 8.29 -11.44 9.27
C LEU A 81 8.47 -10.19 10.13
N PHE A 82 9.47 -10.20 11.04
CA PHE A 82 9.79 -9.03 11.86
C PHE A 82 10.25 -7.83 11.00
N ALA A 83 11.15 -8.05 10.06
CA ALA A 83 11.60 -7.01 9.13
C ALA A 83 10.46 -6.50 8.23
N SER A 84 9.51 -7.37 7.86
CA SER A 84 8.30 -6.99 7.10
C SER A 84 7.38 -6.09 7.94
N LEU A 85 7.23 -6.35 9.23
CA LEU A 85 6.51 -5.47 10.15
C LEU A 85 7.14 -4.08 10.17
N LEU A 86 8.47 -4.00 10.35
CA LEU A 86 9.21 -2.73 10.35
C LEU A 86 9.13 -2.02 8.99
N THR A 87 9.21 -2.78 7.88
CA THR A 87 9.02 -2.25 6.53
C THR A 87 7.65 -1.59 6.40
N GLY A 88 6.60 -2.23 6.92
CA GLY A 88 5.26 -1.66 6.98
C GLY A 88 5.22 -0.36 7.77
N ILE A 89 5.67 -0.39 9.04
CA ILE A 89 5.67 0.76 9.95
C ILE A 89 6.40 1.96 9.32
N CYS A 90 7.53 1.73 8.67
CA CYS A 90 8.36 2.79 8.10
C CYS A 90 7.91 3.26 6.70
N SER A 91 6.97 2.58 6.06
CA SER A 91 6.49 2.93 4.71
C SER A 91 5.43 4.04 4.68
N VAL A 92 5.02 4.59 5.83
CA VAL A 92 3.96 5.60 5.97
C VAL A 92 4.39 7.03 5.59
N MET A 93 5.65 7.27 5.36
CA MET A 93 6.22 8.61 5.12
C MET A 93 5.54 9.43 4.00
N PRO A 94 5.03 8.86 2.90
CA PRO A 94 4.30 9.64 1.89
C PRO A 94 3.12 10.42 2.45
N GLN A 95 2.50 9.95 3.51
CA GLN A 95 1.39 10.66 4.18
C GLN A 95 1.87 11.95 4.87
N ILE A 96 3.14 12.04 5.23
CA ILE A 96 3.76 13.28 5.77
C ILE A 96 4.16 14.22 4.62
N PHE A 97 4.56 13.70 3.45
CA PHE A 97 4.95 14.54 2.32
C PHE A 97 3.78 15.32 1.71
N ILE A 98 2.56 14.76 1.73
CA ILE A 98 1.36 15.43 1.19
C ILE A 98 1.09 16.76 1.91
N PRO A 99 0.97 16.82 3.25
CA PRO A 99 0.78 18.09 3.96
C PRO A 99 2.01 19.02 3.86
N ILE A 100 3.23 18.49 3.79
CA ILE A 100 4.43 19.31 3.54
C ILE A 100 4.31 20.02 2.19
N ALA A 101 3.99 19.29 1.12
CA ALA A 101 3.82 19.91 -0.19
C ALA A 101 2.71 20.95 -0.21
N ALA A 102 1.60 20.68 0.49
CA ALA A 102 0.50 21.64 0.62
C ALA A 102 0.92 22.93 1.36
N GLN A 103 1.80 22.80 2.37
CA GLN A 103 2.29 23.90 3.19
C GLN A 103 3.29 24.80 2.43
N PHE A 104 4.14 24.20 1.59
CA PHE A 104 5.15 24.93 0.80
C PHE A 104 4.67 25.37 -0.59
N SER A 105 3.38 25.23 -0.87
CA SER A 105 2.77 25.63 -2.14
C SER A 105 1.96 26.90 -1.99
N THR A 106 1.96 27.73 -3.05
CA THR A 106 1.00 28.85 -3.15
C THR A 106 -0.40 28.31 -3.45
N PRO A 107 -1.49 29.09 -3.17
CA PRO A 107 -2.85 28.64 -3.48
C PRO A 107 -3.02 28.14 -4.92
N GLU A 108 -2.34 28.77 -5.89
CA GLU A 108 -2.41 28.44 -7.33
C GLU A 108 -1.69 27.12 -7.66
N THR A 109 -0.59 26.81 -6.96
CA THR A 109 0.26 25.63 -7.25
C THR A 109 -0.03 24.44 -6.34
N LYS A 110 -0.78 24.63 -5.25
CA LYS A 110 -1.06 23.61 -4.24
C LYS A 110 -1.66 22.33 -4.84
N GLY A 111 -2.70 22.48 -5.66
CA GLY A 111 -3.35 21.34 -6.31
C GLY A 111 -2.40 20.55 -7.21
N LYS A 112 -1.56 21.26 -8.01
CA LYS A 112 -0.57 20.64 -8.87
C LYS A 112 0.49 19.87 -8.09
N ASN A 113 1.06 20.46 -7.05
CA ASN A 113 2.14 19.88 -6.27
C ASN A 113 1.67 18.65 -5.45
N VAL A 114 0.52 18.76 -4.79
CA VAL A 114 -0.11 17.64 -4.09
C VAL A 114 -0.47 16.52 -5.08
N GLY A 115 -1.08 16.87 -6.22
CA GLY A 115 -1.43 15.91 -7.27
C GLY A 115 -0.22 15.16 -7.80
N MET A 116 0.92 15.82 -7.96
CA MET A 116 2.17 15.19 -8.41
C MET A 116 2.66 14.13 -7.40
N ILE A 117 2.59 14.42 -6.09
CA ILE A 117 2.98 13.46 -5.04
C ILE A 117 2.03 12.26 -5.02
N VAL A 118 0.73 12.49 -5.10
CA VAL A 118 -0.28 11.42 -5.13
C VAL A 118 -0.13 10.56 -6.39
N SER A 119 0.11 11.17 -7.55
CA SER A 119 0.38 10.44 -8.79
C SER A 119 1.64 9.59 -8.68
N GLY A 120 2.72 10.13 -8.09
CA GLY A 120 3.94 9.37 -7.82
C GLY A 120 3.71 8.19 -6.86
N LEU A 121 2.84 8.37 -5.85
CA LEU A 121 2.45 7.32 -4.92
C LEU A 121 1.71 6.19 -5.65
N LEU A 122 0.70 6.52 -6.45
CA LEU A 122 -0.07 5.53 -7.22
C LEU A 122 0.79 4.80 -8.26
N THR A 123 1.61 5.56 -9.00
CA THR A 123 2.58 4.97 -9.94
C THR A 123 3.54 4.02 -9.23
N GLY A 124 4.03 4.39 -8.04
CA GLY A 124 4.91 3.53 -7.24
C GLY A 124 4.24 2.23 -6.79
N ILE A 125 2.95 2.26 -6.43
CA ILE A 125 2.18 1.07 -6.07
C ILE A 125 2.04 0.13 -7.27
N LEU A 126 1.65 0.66 -8.42
CA LEU A 126 1.42 -0.14 -9.63
C LEU A 126 2.74 -0.69 -10.19
N ALA A 127 3.74 0.18 -10.34
CA ALA A 127 5.05 -0.21 -10.86
C ALA A 127 5.74 -1.25 -9.95
N SER A 128 5.51 -1.19 -8.63
CA SER A 128 6.15 -2.11 -7.70
C SER A 128 5.84 -3.57 -7.99
N ARG A 129 4.58 -3.88 -8.33
CA ARG A 129 4.17 -5.26 -8.65
C ARG A 129 4.80 -5.76 -9.95
N VAL A 130 4.81 -4.90 -10.97
CA VAL A 130 5.40 -5.25 -12.29
C VAL A 130 6.90 -5.46 -12.14
N VAL A 131 7.59 -4.50 -11.53
CA VAL A 131 9.05 -4.54 -11.36
C VAL A 131 9.46 -5.71 -10.48
N SER A 132 8.77 -5.95 -9.37
CA SER A 132 9.11 -7.07 -8.48
C SER A 132 8.80 -8.43 -9.13
N GLY A 133 7.71 -8.54 -9.89
CA GLY A 133 7.39 -9.75 -10.64
C GLY A 133 8.48 -10.10 -11.67
N ILE A 134 8.90 -9.11 -12.47
CA ILE A 134 9.94 -9.28 -13.47
C ILE A 134 11.30 -9.59 -12.80
N ILE A 135 11.74 -8.77 -11.87
CA ILE A 135 13.01 -8.96 -11.16
C ILE A 135 13.01 -10.31 -10.43
N GLY A 136 11.91 -10.64 -9.75
CA GLY A 136 11.78 -11.89 -9.04
C GLY A 136 11.88 -13.11 -9.94
N GLU A 137 11.37 -13.04 -11.17
CA GLU A 137 11.44 -14.13 -12.14
C GLU A 137 12.87 -14.38 -12.64
N TYR A 138 13.59 -13.31 -13.01
CA TYR A 138 14.90 -13.44 -13.66
C TYR A 138 16.09 -13.42 -12.70
N LEU A 139 16.03 -12.63 -11.62
CA LEU A 139 17.15 -12.41 -10.70
C LEU A 139 16.91 -12.97 -9.29
N GLY A 140 15.74 -13.52 -9.03
CA GLY A 140 15.34 -14.02 -7.73
C GLY A 140 14.69 -12.96 -6.85
N TRP A 141 13.82 -13.42 -5.94
CA TRP A 141 12.98 -12.57 -5.12
C TRP A 141 13.77 -11.66 -4.16
N ARG A 142 14.95 -12.07 -3.71
CA ARG A 142 15.80 -11.26 -2.82
C ARG A 142 16.35 -10.02 -3.48
N PHE A 143 16.58 -10.07 -4.79
CA PHE A 143 17.22 -8.98 -5.53
C PHE A 143 16.38 -7.69 -5.53
N ILE A 144 15.04 -7.79 -5.56
CA ILE A 144 14.18 -6.61 -5.49
C ILE A 144 14.35 -5.83 -4.18
N PHE A 145 14.59 -6.53 -3.06
CA PHE A 145 14.81 -5.88 -1.77
C PHE A 145 16.15 -5.15 -1.70
N PHE A 146 17.22 -5.65 -2.39
CA PHE A 146 18.46 -4.90 -2.57
C PHE A 146 18.25 -3.64 -3.40
N VAL A 147 17.53 -3.72 -4.51
CA VAL A 147 17.20 -2.56 -5.35
C VAL A 147 16.38 -1.54 -4.55
N ALA A 148 15.39 -2.01 -3.81
CA ALA A 148 14.56 -1.16 -2.96
C ALA A 148 15.38 -0.46 -1.86
N ALA A 149 16.28 -1.17 -1.19
CA ALA A 149 17.18 -0.60 -0.20
C ALA A 149 18.08 0.48 -0.82
N GLY A 150 18.68 0.21 -1.98
CA GLY A 150 19.49 1.20 -2.73
C GLY A 150 18.70 2.45 -3.10
N MET A 151 17.47 2.31 -3.59
CA MET A 151 16.58 3.45 -3.87
C MET A 151 16.25 4.24 -2.60
N MET A 152 16.04 3.56 -1.46
CA MET A 152 15.77 4.25 -0.20
C MET A 152 17.00 4.99 0.33
N VAL A 153 18.22 4.47 0.15
CA VAL A 153 19.47 5.19 0.47
C VAL A 153 19.56 6.48 -0.34
N ILE A 154 19.28 6.43 -1.64
CA ILE A 154 19.25 7.62 -2.50
C ILE A 154 18.20 8.62 -1.98
N CYS A 155 17.01 8.17 -1.59
CA CYS A 155 15.99 9.02 -0.99
C CYS A 155 16.47 9.68 0.32
N VAL A 156 17.16 8.95 1.19
CA VAL A 156 17.76 9.50 2.43
C VAL A 156 18.73 10.63 2.11
N ILE A 157 19.64 10.42 1.14
CA ILE A 157 20.62 11.42 0.73
C ILE A 157 19.93 12.68 0.17
N ILE A 158 18.93 12.50 -0.67
CA ILE A 158 18.18 13.63 -1.26
C ILE A 158 17.46 14.40 -0.14
N ILE A 159 16.80 13.73 0.79
CA ILE A 159 16.06 14.37 1.88
C ILE A 159 17.00 15.13 2.81
N MET A 160 18.16 14.56 3.13
CA MET A 160 19.16 15.26 3.93
C MET A 160 19.58 16.60 3.33
N ARG A 161 19.71 16.66 2.00
CA ARG A 161 20.19 17.85 1.28
C ARG A 161 19.08 18.85 0.92
N VAL A 162 17.89 18.36 0.58
CA VAL A 162 16.83 19.18 -0.03
C VAL A 162 15.77 19.61 0.98
N LEU A 163 15.42 18.73 1.94
CA LEU A 163 14.32 19.02 2.84
C LEU A 163 14.77 20.01 3.93
N PRO A 164 14.13 21.22 4.02
CA PRO A 164 14.45 22.17 5.07
C PRO A 164 14.01 21.68 6.45
N ASP A 165 14.62 22.21 7.50
CA ASP A 165 14.12 22.01 8.86
C ASP A 165 12.80 22.74 9.06
N MET A 166 11.80 22.03 9.53
CA MET A 166 10.47 22.57 9.77
C MET A 166 10.19 22.62 11.28
N PRO A 167 9.62 23.71 11.80
CA PRO A 167 9.25 23.80 13.20
C PRO A 167 8.14 22.78 13.54
N CYS A 168 8.08 22.40 14.80
CA CYS A 168 7.02 21.56 15.34
C CYS A 168 5.72 22.37 15.44
N ASN A 169 4.60 21.79 15.04
CA ASN A 169 3.30 22.47 15.03
C ASN A 169 2.54 22.33 16.37
N PHE A 170 2.87 21.32 17.16
CA PHE A 170 2.16 20.98 18.39
C PHE A 170 3.08 21.08 19.61
N LYS A 171 2.61 21.75 20.69
CA LYS A 171 3.34 21.97 21.94
C LYS A 171 2.83 21.10 23.12
N GLY A 172 2.03 20.06 22.84
CA GLY A 172 1.49 19.16 23.85
C GLY A 172 2.31 17.87 24.01
N ARG A 173 1.82 16.96 24.87
CA ARG A 173 2.41 15.63 25.03
C ARG A 173 1.84 14.67 23.98
N TYR A 174 2.62 13.66 23.61
CA TYR A 174 2.15 12.61 22.67
C TYR A 174 0.88 11.91 23.16
N SER A 175 0.75 11.71 24.48
CA SER A 175 -0.47 11.16 25.09
C SER A 175 -1.72 11.99 24.81
N ASP A 176 -1.60 13.32 24.79
CA ASP A 176 -2.74 14.22 24.57
C ASP A 176 -3.18 14.17 23.10
N LEU A 177 -2.20 14.08 22.19
CA LEU A 177 -2.47 13.89 20.77
C LEU A 177 -3.18 12.54 20.51
N MET A 178 -2.68 11.45 21.11
CA MET A 178 -3.33 10.14 20.99
C MET A 178 -4.73 10.10 21.59
N LYS A 179 -4.93 10.73 22.76
CA LYS A 179 -6.26 10.86 23.37
C LYS A 179 -7.23 11.63 22.44
N SER A 180 -6.77 12.70 21.79
CA SER A 180 -7.60 13.44 20.84
C SER A 180 -8.03 12.59 19.64
N LEU A 181 -7.15 11.75 19.10
CA LEU A 181 -7.51 10.81 18.02
C LEU A 181 -8.55 9.79 18.48
N PHE A 182 -8.38 9.21 19.67
CA PHE A 182 -9.35 8.28 20.22
C PHE A 182 -10.70 8.96 20.54
N SER A 183 -10.69 10.18 21.05
CA SER A 183 -11.93 10.93 21.30
C SER A 183 -12.70 11.20 20.01
N LEU A 184 -12.00 11.55 18.91
CA LEU A 184 -12.63 11.74 17.60
C LEU A 184 -13.32 10.46 17.10
N VAL A 185 -12.67 9.30 17.26
CA VAL A 185 -13.27 8.00 16.88
C VAL A 185 -14.52 7.70 17.72
N MET A 186 -14.51 8.06 19.01
CA MET A 186 -15.66 7.85 19.90
C MET A 186 -16.79 8.83 19.63
N GLU A 187 -16.45 10.09 19.36
CA GLU A 187 -17.41 11.18 19.14
C GLU A 187 -18.16 11.06 17.82
N TYR A 188 -17.46 10.57 16.75
CA TYR A 188 -18.03 10.53 15.40
C TYR A 188 -18.39 9.10 14.96
N PRO A 189 -19.64 8.63 15.09
CA PRO A 189 -20.06 7.29 14.64
C PRO A 189 -19.85 7.06 13.15
N GLN A 190 -19.97 8.12 12.34
CA GLN A 190 -19.73 8.02 10.88
C GLN A 190 -18.30 7.66 10.56
N LEU A 191 -17.32 8.19 11.32
CA LEU A 191 -15.91 7.83 11.14
C LEU A 191 -15.66 6.34 11.38
N ARG A 192 -16.29 5.76 12.41
CA ARG A 192 -16.19 4.32 12.72
C ARG A 192 -16.76 3.45 11.59
N ILE A 193 -17.95 3.81 11.08
CA ILE A 193 -18.61 3.08 9.99
C ILE A 193 -17.79 3.18 8.71
N SER A 194 -17.30 4.37 8.36
CA SER A 194 -16.45 4.58 7.19
C SER A 194 -15.14 3.81 7.29
N SER A 195 -14.48 3.84 8.45
CA SER A 195 -13.24 3.09 8.68
C SER A 195 -13.44 1.58 8.60
N LEU A 196 -14.52 1.06 9.17
CA LEU A 196 -14.85 -0.37 9.10
C LEU A 196 -15.12 -0.80 7.65
N ARG A 197 -15.90 -0.02 6.92
CA ARG A 197 -16.23 -0.27 5.52
C ARG A 197 -14.99 -0.27 4.64
N ALA A 198 -14.15 0.76 4.78
CA ALA A 198 -12.88 0.85 4.07
C ALA A 198 -11.95 -0.32 4.43
N GLY A 199 -11.89 -0.72 5.70
CA GLY A 199 -11.08 -1.84 6.17
C GLY A 199 -11.51 -3.18 5.56
N ILE A 200 -12.81 -3.47 5.51
CA ILE A 200 -13.35 -4.69 4.90
C ILE A 200 -13.08 -4.69 3.38
N ALA A 201 -13.32 -3.58 2.70
CA ALA A 201 -13.09 -3.46 1.27
C ALA A 201 -11.60 -3.64 0.92
N PHE A 202 -10.71 -3.00 1.68
CA PHE A 202 -9.27 -3.12 1.49
C PHE A 202 -8.75 -4.53 1.85
N GLY A 203 -9.30 -5.16 2.89
CA GLY A 203 -9.01 -6.55 3.24
C GLY A 203 -9.39 -7.52 2.12
N SER A 204 -10.56 -7.33 1.52
CA SER A 204 -11.02 -8.11 0.36
C SER A 204 -10.09 -7.93 -0.84
N PHE A 205 -9.68 -6.69 -1.13
CA PHE A 205 -8.71 -6.37 -2.17
C PHE A 205 -7.34 -7.02 -1.94
N LEU A 206 -6.84 -6.98 -0.70
CA LEU A 206 -5.57 -7.63 -0.35
C LEU A 206 -5.65 -9.16 -0.45
N ALA A 207 -6.77 -9.75 -0.05
CA ALA A 207 -6.99 -11.19 -0.16
C ALA A 207 -6.85 -11.66 -1.62
N LEU A 208 -7.40 -10.92 -2.58
CA LEU A 208 -7.20 -11.21 -4.00
C LEU A 208 -5.71 -11.22 -4.36
N TRP A 209 -4.99 -10.15 -4.07
CA TRP A 209 -3.60 -9.98 -4.50
C TRP A 209 -2.64 -10.97 -3.84
N THR A 210 -2.87 -11.36 -2.59
CA THR A 210 -2.05 -12.37 -1.91
C THR A 210 -2.33 -13.78 -2.40
N SER A 211 -3.57 -14.09 -2.75
CA SER A 211 -3.97 -15.41 -3.28
C SER A 211 -3.62 -15.57 -4.76
N LEU A 212 -3.56 -14.46 -5.52
CA LEU A 212 -3.35 -14.49 -6.96
C LEU A 212 -2.02 -15.14 -7.35
N ALA A 213 -0.94 -14.90 -6.59
CA ALA A 213 0.37 -15.46 -6.85
C ALA A 213 0.33 -17.01 -6.84
N PHE A 214 -0.35 -17.59 -5.86
CA PHE A 214 -0.47 -19.04 -5.74
C PHE A 214 -1.45 -19.62 -6.77
N LYS A 215 -2.56 -18.93 -7.06
CA LYS A 215 -3.53 -19.37 -8.06
C LYS A 215 -2.93 -19.40 -9.47
N MET A 216 -2.14 -18.40 -9.84
CA MET A 216 -1.52 -18.31 -11.17
C MET A 216 -0.46 -19.39 -11.41
N GLU A 217 0.15 -19.91 -10.35
CA GLU A 217 1.13 -20.99 -10.45
C GLU A 217 0.49 -22.37 -10.69
N GLN A 218 -0.77 -22.53 -10.30
CA GLN A 218 -1.50 -23.80 -10.44
C GLN A 218 -2.10 -23.96 -11.84
N ALA A 219 -2.56 -25.19 -12.13
CA ALA A 219 -3.32 -25.46 -13.35
C ALA A 219 -4.58 -24.57 -13.41
N PRO A 220 -4.98 -24.10 -14.57
CA PRO A 220 -4.44 -24.33 -15.92
C PRO A 220 -3.34 -23.33 -16.33
N PHE A 221 -2.96 -22.37 -15.49
CA PHE A 221 -2.13 -21.22 -15.89
C PHE A 221 -0.64 -21.53 -15.94
N PHE A 222 -0.10 -22.20 -14.91
CA PHE A 222 1.34 -22.47 -14.75
C PHE A 222 2.20 -21.22 -15.02
N ALA A 223 1.72 -20.06 -14.57
CA ALA A 223 2.28 -18.75 -14.89
C ALA A 223 3.35 -18.35 -13.87
N GLY A 224 4.44 -17.75 -14.35
CA GLY A 224 5.49 -17.19 -13.50
C GLY A 224 5.12 -15.88 -12.83
N ASN A 225 6.01 -15.43 -11.94
CA ASN A 225 5.81 -14.18 -11.16
C ASN A 225 5.70 -12.93 -12.04
N ASN A 226 6.32 -12.95 -13.24
CA ASN A 226 6.21 -11.88 -14.23
C ASN A 226 4.77 -11.65 -14.67
N ILE A 227 4.01 -12.72 -14.91
CA ILE A 227 2.59 -12.65 -15.29
C ILE A 227 1.76 -12.07 -14.13
N VAL A 228 2.01 -12.54 -12.89
CA VAL A 228 1.35 -11.99 -11.70
C VAL A 228 1.64 -10.48 -11.55
N GLY A 229 2.89 -10.08 -11.79
CA GLY A 229 3.28 -8.67 -11.81
C GLY A 229 2.57 -7.88 -12.90
N LEU A 230 2.47 -8.42 -14.12
CA LEU A 230 1.77 -7.79 -15.25
C LEU A 230 0.26 -7.62 -14.99
N LEU A 231 -0.38 -8.56 -14.32
CA LEU A 231 -1.78 -8.40 -13.90
C LEU A 231 -1.97 -7.18 -12.99
N GLY A 232 -0.90 -6.72 -12.31
CA GLY A 232 -0.89 -5.44 -11.58
C GLY A 232 -1.17 -4.23 -12.45
N LEU A 233 -0.91 -4.28 -13.77
CA LEU A 233 -1.25 -3.21 -14.71
C LEU A 233 -2.77 -3.03 -14.87
N CYS A 234 -3.55 -4.08 -14.62
CA CYS A 234 -5.01 -3.96 -14.60
C CYS A 234 -5.49 -2.94 -13.56
N GLY A 235 -4.74 -2.79 -12.44
CA GLY A 235 -5.01 -1.76 -11.42
C GLY A 235 -4.85 -0.31 -11.91
N ILE A 236 -4.15 -0.08 -13.04
CA ILE A 236 -4.08 1.24 -13.67
C ILE A 236 -5.48 1.70 -14.09
N ALA A 237 -6.30 0.80 -14.58
CA ALA A 237 -7.67 1.12 -14.97
C ALA A 237 -8.52 1.56 -13.77
N GLY A 238 -8.37 0.89 -12.61
CA GLY A 238 -8.99 1.35 -11.37
C GLY A 238 -8.54 2.76 -10.98
N ALA A 239 -7.23 3.05 -11.08
CA ALA A 239 -6.70 4.38 -10.79
C ALA A 239 -7.21 5.45 -11.77
N LEU A 240 -7.35 5.14 -13.06
CA LEU A 240 -7.91 6.04 -14.05
C LEU A 240 -9.40 6.31 -13.84
N THR A 241 -10.15 5.29 -13.43
CA THR A 241 -11.59 5.44 -13.12
C THR A 241 -11.82 6.28 -11.87
N ALA A 242 -10.86 6.40 -10.95
CA ALA A 242 -11.00 7.20 -9.74
C ALA A 242 -11.37 8.66 -10.04
N SER A 243 -10.77 9.26 -11.07
CA SER A 243 -11.07 10.64 -11.46
C SER A 243 -12.51 10.81 -11.94
N TYR A 244 -13.03 9.83 -12.66
CA TYR A 244 -14.43 9.83 -13.12
C TYR A 244 -15.39 9.58 -11.95
N ILE A 245 -15.11 8.59 -11.11
CA ILE A 245 -15.90 8.25 -9.93
C ILE A 245 -16.01 9.45 -8.98
N GLY A 246 -14.92 10.21 -8.79
CA GLY A 246 -14.90 11.41 -7.95
C GLY A 246 -15.98 12.44 -8.34
N ASN A 247 -16.23 12.61 -9.65
CA ASN A 247 -17.29 13.50 -10.13
C ASN A 247 -18.69 12.97 -9.78
N TYR A 248 -18.86 11.65 -9.76
CA TYR A 248 -20.16 11.04 -9.43
C TYR A 248 -20.47 11.04 -7.94
N VAL A 249 -19.48 11.25 -7.05
CA VAL A 249 -19.71 11.38 -5.60
C VAL A 249 -20.69 12.51 -5.31
N GLN A 250 -20.55 13.64 -6.01
CA GLN A 250 -21.43 14.81 -5.85
C GLN A 250 -22.84 14.57 -6.39
N VAL A 251 -22.98 13.80 -7.45
CA VAL A 251 -24.26 13.53 -8.12
C VAL A 251 -25.06 12.42 -7.46
N LEU A 252 -24.39 11.29 -7.15
CA LEU A 252 -25.05 10.10 -6.61
C LEU A 252 -25.15 10.11 -5.08
N GLY A 253 -24.28 10.87 -4.42
CA GLY A 253 -24.15 10.91 -2.97
C GLY A 253 -23.41 9.69 -2.42
N VAL A 254 -22.80 9.91 -1.24
CA VAL A 254 -21.94 8.96 -0.52
C VAL A 254 -22.58 7.58 -0.33
N LYS A 255 -23.85 7.53 0.10
CA LYS A 255 -24.53 6.26 0.39
C LYS A 255 -24.68 5.37 -0.84
N ARG A 256 -25.19 5.94 -1.96
CA ARG A 256 -25.41 5.17 -3.20
C ARG A 256 -24.09 4.67 -3.78
N LEU A 257 -23.05 5.50 -3.77
CA LEU A 257 -21.74 5.11 -4.29
C LEU A 257 -21.09 3.99 -3.46
N ASN A 258 -21.29 3.98 -2.14
CA ASN A 258 -20.86 2.88 -1.28
C ASN A 258 -21.61 1.57 -1.58
N TYR A 259 -22.94 1.61 -1.83
CA TYR A 259 -23.67 0.41 -2.22
C TYR A 259 -23.22 -0.14 -3.57
N ILE A 260 -22.96 0.74 -4.54
CA ILE A 260 -22.38 0.37 -5.83
C ILE A 260 -21.03 -0.30 -5.64
N GLY A 261 -20.14 0.30 -4.82
CA GLY A 261 -18.82 -0.26 -4.52
C GLY A 261 -18.89 -1.64 -3.88
N CYS A 262 -19.75 -1.83 -2.89
CA CYS A 262 -19.99 -3.15 -2.27
C CYS A 262 -20.51 -4.16 -3.30
N GLY A 263 -21.50 -3.78 -4.12
CA GLY A 263 -22.02 -4.64 -5.18
C GLY A 263 -20.96 -5.05 -6.20
N LEU A 264 -20.09 -4.12 -6.58
CA LEU A 264 -18.95 -4.40 -7.48
C LEU A 264 -17.95 -5.36 -6.85
N ILE A 265 -17.62 -5.21 -5.56
CA ILE A 265 -16.72 -6.17 -4.88
C ILE A 265 -17.35 -7.57 -4.86
N PHE A 266 -18.65 -7.68 -4.59
CA PHE A 266 -19.36 -8.96 -4.67
C PHE A 266 -19.33 -9.54 -6.09
N ALA A 267 -19.63 -8.74 -7.11
CA ALA A 267 -19.58 -9.14 -8.51
C ALA A 267 -18.16 -9.57 -8.93
N ALA A 268 -17.13 -8.91 -8.41
CA ALA A 268 -15.73 -9.28 -8.66
C ALA A 268 -15.42 -10.68 -8.14
N TRP A 269 -15.80 -10.99 -6.89
CA TRP A 269 -15.58 -12.33 -6.32
C TRP A 269 -16.38 -13.41 -7.05
N PHE A 270 -17.59 -13.09 -7.48
CA PHE A 270 -18.37 -14.01 -8.31
C PHE A 270 -17.71 -14.25 -9.67
N SER A 271 -17.19 -13.21 -10.33
CA SER A 271 -16.43 -13.32 -11.59
C SER A 271 -15.16 -14.15 -11.41
N LEU A 272 -14.42 -13.92 -10.31
CA LEU A 272 -13.20 -14.66 -9.98
C LEU A 272 -13.49 -16.15 -9.71
N TYR A 273 -14.60 -16.45 -9.03
CA TYR A 273 -15.01 -17.81 -8.76
C TYR A 273 -15.47 -18.56 -10.03
N SER A 274 -16.34 -17.95 -10.82
CA SER A 274 -16.86 -18.56 -12.06
C SER A 274 -15.81 -18.63 -13.17
N GLY A 275 -14.94 -17.63 -13.25
CA GLY A 275 -13.85 -17.54 -14.24
C GLY A 275 -12.48 -17.97 -13.74
N GLN A 276 -12.38 -18.71 -12.63
CA GLN A 276 -11.14 -19.03 -11.93
C GLN A 276 -10.09 -19.81 -12.75
N ASN A 277 -10.48 -20.38 -13.87
CA ASN A 277 -9.63 -21.14 -14.79
C ASN A 277 -9.37 -20.40 -16.12
N SER A 278 -9.76 -19.13 -16.23
CA SER A 278 -9.60 -18.30 -17.42
C SER A 278 -8.92 -16.98 -17.09
N TYR A 279 -7.93 -16.59 -17.90
CA TYR A 279 -7.33 -15.25 -17.80
C TYR A 279 -8.38 -14.14 -17.91
N VAL A 280 -9.38 -14.29 -18.78
CA VAL A 280 -10.46 -13.31 -18.95
C VAL A 280 -11.23 -13.13 -17.63
N GLY A 281 -11.60 -14.22 -16.96
CA GLY A 281 -12.31 -14.19 -15.69
C GLY A 281 -11.49 -13.51 -14.59
N ILE A 282 -10.18 -13.81 -14.51
CA ILE A 282 -9.28 -13.20 -13.53
C ILE A 282 -9.11 -11.70 -13.82
N ILE A 283 -8.81 -11.31 -15.05
CA ILE A 283 -8.64 -9.91 -15.45
C ILE A 283 -9.92 -9.12 -15.18
N THR A 284 -11.08 -9.65 -15.59
CA THR A 284 -12.37 -9.02 -15.33
C THR A 284 -12.63 -8.83 -13.84
N GLY A 285 -12.34 -9.87 -13.03
CA GLY A 285 -12.47 -9.78 -11.58
C GLY A 285 -11.57 -8.73 -10.95
N ILE A 286 -10.31 -8.63 -11.40
CA ILE A 286 -9.37 -7.59 -10.96
C ILE A 286 -9.91 -6.19 -11.31
N PHE A 287 -10.38 -5.99 -12.53
CA PHE A 287 -10.94 -4.70 -12.96
C PHE A 287 -12.14 -4.29 -12.11
N ILE A 288 -13.07 -5.21 -11.88
CA ILE A 288 -14.30 -4.92 -11.12
C ILE A 288 -13.97 -4.62 -9.66
N ILE A 289 -13.05 -5.37 -9.03
CA ILE A 289 -12.68 -5.13 -7.63
C ILE A 289 -11.96 -3.79 -7.46
N ASP A 290 -11.11 -3.40 -8.40
CA ASP A 290 -10.42 -2.11 -8.40
C ASP A 290 -11.42 -0.95 -8.49
N ILE A 291 -12.39 -1.02 -9.40
CA ILE A 291 -13.44 0.00 -9.51
C ILE A 291 -14.29 0.03 -8.24
N GLY A 292 -14.68 -1.11 -7.69
CA GLY A 292 -15.45 -1.21 -6.45
C GLY A 292 -14.70 -0.59 -5.26
N MET A 293 -13.39 -0.85 -5.17
CA MET A 293 -12.52 -0.28 -4.16
C MET A 293 -12.45 1.25 -4.28
N GLN A 294 -12.31 1.80 -5.49
CA GLN A 294 -12.30 3.24 -5.73
C GLN A 294 -13.64 3.89 -5.34
N CYS A 295 -14.77 3.27 -5.65
CA CYS A 295 -16.08 3.75 -5.23
C CYS A 295 -16.17 3.91 -3.70
N ILE A 296 -15.70 2.91 -2.94
CA ILE A 296 -15.72 2.95 -1.47
C ILE A 296 -14.71 3.96 -0.94
N GLN A 297 -13.49 4.00 -1.48
CA GLN A 297 -12.43 4.88 -1.02
C GLN A 297 -12.75 6.37 -1.23
N LEU A 298 -13.34 6.72 -2.38
CA LEU A 298 -13.69 8.10 -2.71
C LEU A 298 -14.97 8.59 -2.03
N SER A 299 -15.82 7.66 -1.59
CA SER A 299 -17.08 7.99 -0.90
C SER A 299 -17.00 7.94 0.63
N ASN A 300 -15.88 7.54 1.19
CA ASN A 300 -15.60 7.54 2.63
C ASN A 300 -14.80 8.78 3.04
#